data_52cdbbf70ed9096896c3a77e340e20cf
#
_entry.id   52cdbbf70ed9096896c3a77e340e20cf
#
_cell.length_a   1.000
_cell.length_b   1.000
_cell.length_c   1.000
_cell.angle_alpha   90.00
_cell.angle_beta   90.00
_cell.angle_gamma   90.00
#
_symmetry.space_group_name_H-M   'P 1'
#
loop_
_entity.id
_entity.type
_entity.pdbx_description
1 polymer ?
#
loop_
_entity_poly.entity_id
_entity_poly.type
_entity_poly.pdbx_seq_one_letter_code
_entity_poly.pdbx_strand_id
1 'polypeptide(L)'
;MKDEGKAMQDMMWPRQDANIMDYGKESLYKFNLKCSGNVSENFSKFGDVFFKAAHVITEYILERQRIGELDCYFFPVAYLYRHSLELKLKAIAFKYIEDSGEIFIKETFHNLIKILEYIEPFIRDEINTDEDAYLWMKALFEDMNPIDKDSDAFRYPFKIEIRKDEVWGDKQYTIKKFFEGQKHINLIAFANKMEIVFDILCSYYENKKKRYEEYKKYNTFF
;
A
#
# COMPACT_ATOMS: atom_id res chain seq x y z
N MET A 1 -20.32 -32.74 -27.99
CA MET A 1 -20.56 -32.86 -26.53
C MET A 1 -19.50 -33.62 -25.72
N LYS A 2 -18.46 -34.20 -26.31
CA LYS A 2 -17.37 -34.88 -25.54
C LYS A 2 -16.13 -33.97 -25.28
N ASP A 3 -16.00 -32.84 -25.98
CA ASP A 3 -14.84 -31.98 -25.88
C ASP A 3 -14.96 -30.88 -24.79
N GLU A 4 -16.16 -30.44 -24.46
CA GLU A 4 -16.37 -29.39 -23.45
C GLU A 4 -16.04 -29.85 -22.02
N GLY A 5 -16.30 -31.12 -21.70
CA GLY A 5 -15.98 -31.69 -20.40
C GLY A 5 -14.48 -31.84 -20.14
N LYS A 6 -13.70 -32.05 -21.21
CA LYS A 6 -12.24 -32.19 -21.10
C LYS A 6 -11.54 -30.84 -20.92
N ALA A 7 -12.05 -29.81 -21.60
CA ALA A 7 -11.55 -28.44 -21.44
C ALA A 7 -11.81 -27.89 -20.03
N MET A 8 -12.97 -28.24 -19.42
CA MET A 8 -13.31 -27.80 -18.06
C MET A 8 -12.53 -28.56 -16.98
N GLN A 9 -12.18 -29.83 -17.22
CA GLN A 9 -11.35 -30.63 -16.32
C GLN A 9 -9.88 -30.17 -16.34
N ASP A 10 -9.37 -29.75 -17.50
CA ASP A 10 -8.02 -29.17 -17.65
C ASP A 10 -7.88 -27.78 -16.99
N MET A 11 -9.00 -27.08 -16.74
CA MET A 11 -9.03 -25.81 -15.99
C MET A 11 -9.04 -25.98 -14.46
N MET A 12 -9.49 -27.13 -13.94
CA MET A 12 -9.69 -27.32 -12.49
C MET A 12 -8.46 -27.83 -11.73
N TRP A 13 -7.46 -28.39 -12.43
CA TRP A 13 -6.26 -28.93 -11.78
C TRP A 13 -5.02 -28.35 -12.43
N PRO A 14 -4.14 -27.68 -11.65
CA PRO A 14 -2.87 -27.26 -12.17
C PRO A 14 -2.08 -28.50 -12.60
N ARG A 15 -1.58 -28.51 -13.82
CA ARG A 15 -0.66 -29.55 -14.29
C ARG A 15 0.60 -29.50 -13.42
N GLN A 16 1.15 -30.63 -13.07
CA GLN A 16 2.37 -30.71 -12.23
C GLN A 16 3.57 -30.00 -12.87
N ASP A 17 3.54 -29.84 -14.20
CA ASP A 17 4.55 -29.16 -15.02
C ASP A 17 4.17 -27.70 -15.38
N ALA A 18 2.97 -27.23 -14.96
CA ALA A 18 2.54 -25.87 -15.25
C ALA A 18 3.29 -24.85 -14.39
N ASN A 19 4.01 -23.96 -15.05
CA ASN A 19 4.60 -22.79 -14.39
C ASN A 19 3.51 -21.74 -14.20
N ILE A 20 3.47 -21.08 -13.02
CA ILE A 20 2.57 -19.96 -12.76
C ILE A 20 2.69 -18.84 -13.79
N MET A 21 3.83 -18.76 -14.46
CA MET A 21 4.14 -17.80 -15.53
C MET A 21 3.92 -18.40 -16.93
N ASP A 22 3.20 -19.53 -17.03
CA ASP A 22 2.90 -20.13 -18.33
C ASP A 22 1.85 -19.32 -19.06
N TYR A 23 2.26 -18.73 -20.15
CA TYR A 23 1.46 -17.90 -21.03
C TYR A 23 0.74 -18.78 -22.06
N GLY A 24 -0.34 -19.43 -21.68
CA GLY A 24 -1.21 -20.13 -22.65
C GLY A 24 -1.50 -19.22 -23.85
N LYS A 25 -1.21 -19.70 -25.07
CA LYS A 25 -1.27 -18.90 -26.31
C LYS A 25 -2.66 -18.32 -26.60
N GLU A 26 -3.72 -18.84 -25.98
CA GLU A 26 -5.12 -18.54 -26.31
C GLU A 26 -5.89 -17.80 -25.19
N SER A 27 -5.25 -17.41 -24.10
CA SER A 27 -5.94 -16.70 -23.02
C SER A 27 -6.22 -15.24 -23.35
N LEU A 28 -7.48 -14.83 -23.27
CA LEU A 28 -7.90 -13.42 -23.37
C LEU A 28 -7.48 -12.62 -22.12
N TYR A 29 -7.19 -13.29 -21.00
CA TYR A 29 -6.82 -12.68 -19.73
C TYR A 29 -5.30 -12.68 -19.57
N LYS A 30 -4.61 -11.91 -20.43
CA LYS A 30 -3.18 -11.68 -20.31
C LYS A 30 -2.91 -10.34 -19.65
N PHE A 31 -2.05 -10.31 -18.66
CA PHE A 31 -1.51 -9.05 -18.18
C PHE A 31 -0.02 -8.95 -18.50
N ASN A 32 0.41 -7.75 -18.81
CA ASN A 32 1.77 -7.49 -19.24
C ASN A 32 2.57 -6.96 -18.06
N LEU A 33 3.45 -7.79 -17.49
CA LEU A 33 4.38 -7.40 -16.43
C LEU A 33 5.61 -6.74 -17.07
N LYS A 34 5.49 -5.47 -17.43
CA LYS A 34 6.62 -4.71 -17.96
C LYS A 34 6.96 -3.56 -17.02
N CYS A 35 8.14 -3.63 -16.41
CA CYS A 35 8.74 -2.50 -15.71
C CYS A 35 9.51 -1.64 -16.71
N SER A 36 9.38 -0.32 -16.61
CA SER A 36 10.23 0.63 -17.33
C SER A 36 11.63 0.64 -16.71
N GLY A 37 12.63 1.20 -17.40
CA GLY A 37 13.96 1.41 -16.80
C GLY A 37 13.98 2.47 -15.69
N ASN A 38 12.89 3.25 -15.53
CA ASN A 38 12.80 4.31 -14.53
C ASN A 38 12.18 3.77 -13.23
N VAL A 39 12.98 3.74 -12.16
CA VAL A 39 12.59 3.23 -10.85
C VAL A 39 11.44 4.03 -10.24
N SER A 40 11.53 5.37 -10.29
CA SER A 40 10.51 6.28 -9.77
C SER A 40 9.15 6.05 -10.45
N GLU A 41 9.13 5.94 -11.78
CA GLU A 41 7.90 5.66 -12.53
C GLU A 41 7.30 4.29 -12.19
N ASN A 42 8.13 3.28 -12.00
CA ASN A 42 7.65 1.96 -11.62
C ASN A 42 6.98 1.99 -10.25
N PHE A 43 7.62 2.60 -9.25
CA PHE A 43 7.00 2.77 -7.93
C PHE A 43 5.68 3.54 -8.01
N SER A 44 5.62 4.63 -8.80
CA SER A 44 4.39 5.39 -8.99
C SER A 44 3.27 4.54 -9.59
N LYS A 45 3.54 3.84 -10.70
CA LYS A 45 2.55 2.98 -11.38
C LYS A 45 2.05 1.85 -10.48
N PHE A 46 2.94 1.21 -9.72
CA PHE A 46 2.53 0.18 -8.77
C PHE A 46 1.69 0.78 -7.64
N GLY A 47 2.05 1.96 -7.13
CA GLY A 47 1.23 2.69 -6.16
C GLY A 47 -0.19 2.91 -6.67
N ASP A 48 -0.37 3.36 -7.93
CA ASP A 48 -1.68 3.55 -8.55
C ASP A 48 -2.48 2.24 -8.65
N VAL A 49 -1.84 1.12 -8.97
CA VAL A 49 -2.49 -0.19 -9.07
C VAL A 49 -2.98 -0.67 -7.71
N PHE A 50 -2.15 -0.58 -6.66
CA PHE A 50 -2.54 -0.98 -5.31
C PHE A 50 -3.65 -0.10 -4.74
N PHE A 51 -3.56 1.22 -4.96
CA PHE A 51 -4.61 2.16 -4.59
C PHE A 51 -5.95 1.81 -5.25
N LYS A 52 -5.94 1.63 -6.56
CA LYS A 52 -7.15 1.27 -7.33
C LYS A 52 -7.76 -0.06 -6.85
N ALA A 53 -6.94 -1.04 -6.52
CA ALA A 53 -7.42 -2.32 -5.99
C ALA A 53 -8.10 -2.13 -4.62
N ALA A 54 -7.51 -1.33 -3.71
CA ALA A 54 -8.12 -1.00 -2.43
C ALA A 54 -9.47 -0.29 -2.59
N HIS A 55 -9.51 0.71 -3.47
CA HIS A 55 -10.72 1.48 -3.76
C HIS A 55 -11.86 0.61 -4.30
N VAL A 56 -11.59 -0.22 -5.31
CA VAL A 56 -12.59 -1.14 -5.89
C VAL A 56 -13.15 -2.11 -4.85
N ILE A 57 -12.31 -2.67 -3.96
CA ILE A 57 -12.79 -3.56 -2.90
C ILE A 57 -13.66 -2.78 -1.90
N THR A 58 -13.25 -1.57 -1.55
CA THR A 58 -14.01 -0.70 -0.63
C THR A 58 -15.39 -0.37 -1.21
N GLU A 59 -15.46 0.08 -2.46
CA GLU A 59 -16.73 0.35 -3.15
C GLU A 59 -17.62 -0.89 -3.21
N TYR A 60 -17.07 -2.04 -3.57
CA TYR A 60 -17.81 -3.30 -3.61
C TYR A 60 -18.49 -3.64 -2.27
N ILE A 61 -17.80 -3.43 -1.15
CA ILE A 61 -18.35 -3.68 0.18
C ILE A 61 -19.48 -2.69 0.50
N LEU A 62 -19.27 -1.41 0.21
CA LEU A 62 -20.21 -0.34 0.52
C LEU A 62 -21.48 -0.44 -0.33
N GLU A 63 -21.36 -0.62 -1.64
CA GLU A 63 -22.50 -0.73 -2.55
C GLU A 63 -23.41 -1.94 -2.23
N ARG A 64 -22.80 -3.06 -1.85
CA ARG A 64 -23.55 -4.28 -1.54
C ARG A 64 -24.02 -4.38 -0.11
N GLN A 65 -23.75 -3.36 0.72
CA GLN A 65 -24.11 -3.34 2.15
C GLN A 65 -23.72 -4.64 2.89
N ARG A 66 -22.59 -5.22 2.51
CA ARG A 66 -22.10 -6.48 3.08
C ARG A 66 -21.40 -6.27 4.41
N ILE A 67 -22.12 -5.69 5.37
CA ILE A 67 -21.60 -5.34 6.70
C ILE A 67 -20.98 -6.56 7.40
N GLY A 68 -21.55 -7.74 7.23
CA GLY A 68 -21.03 -9.00 7.82
C GLY A 68 -19.69 -9.46 7.22
N GLU A 69 -19.27 -8.92 6.08
CA GLU A 69 -18.00 -9.26 5.42
C GLU A 69 -16.90 -8.24 5.69
N LEU A 70 -17.20 -7.14 6.38
CA LEU A 70 -16.23 -6.08 6.68
C LEU A 70 -14.98 -6.60 7.38
N ASP A 71 -15.14 -7.50 8.34
CA ASP A 71 -14.03 -8.09 9.09
C ASP A 71 -13.08 -8.89 8.19
N CYS A 72 -13.61 -9.49 7.11
CA CYS A 72 -12.82 -10.27 6.16
C CYS A 72 -12.01 -9.39 5.22
N TYR A 73 -12.54 -8.23 4.85
CA TYR A 73 -11.92 -7.37 3.84
C TYR A 73 -11.08 -6.23 4.41
N PHE A 74 -11.26 -5.89 5.69
CA PHE A 74 -10.56 -4.76 6.28
C PHE A 74 -9.03 -4.87 6.16
N PHE A 75 -8.45 -5.99 6.56
CA PHE A 75 -7.00 -6.16 6.52
C PHE A 75 -6.42 -6.09 5.11
N PRO A 76 -6.97 -6.80 4.10
CA PRO A 76 -6.54 -6.62 2.72
C PRO A 76 -6.66 -5.18 2.21
N VAL A 77 -7.77 -4.49 2.49
CA VAL A 77 -7.98 -3.09 2.08
C VAL A 77 -6.97 -2.17 2.75
N ALA A 78 -6.79 -2.30 4.07
CA ALA A 78 -5.85 -1.49 4.83
C ALA A 78 -4.40 -1.68 4.34
N TYR A 79 -4.02 -2.93 4.06
CA TYR A 79 -2.71 -3.23 3.48
C TYR A 79 -2.52 -2.58 2.11
N LEU A 80 -3.49 -2.73 1.21
CA LEU A 80 -3.41 -2.20 -0.15
C LEU A 80 -3.31 -0.67 -0.15
N TYR A 81 -4.14 0.03 0.63
CA TYR A 81 -4.04 1.49 0.78
C TYR A 81 -2.68 1.90 1.36
N ARG A 82 -2.30 1.33 2.49
CA ARG A 82 -1.03 1.67 3.13
C ARG A 82 0.16 1.42 2.21
N HIS A 83 0.16 0.29 1.50
CA HIS A 83 1.24 -0.05 0.57
C HIS A 83 1.28 0.90 -0.62
N SER A 84 0.12 1.35 -1.12
CA SER A 84 0.06 2.36 -2.18
C SER A 84 0.72 3.69 -1.78
N LEU A 85 0.48 4.15 -0.54
CA LEU A 85 1.11 5.36 0.02
C LEU A 85 2.63 5.20 0.10
N GLU A 86 3.11 4.06 0.59
CA GLU A 86 4.54 3.75 0.65
C GLU A 86 5.19 3.80 -0.73
N LEU A 87 4.55 3.19 -1.73
CA LEU A 87 5.07 3.19 -3.10
C LEU A 87 5.09 4.59 -3.71
N LYS A 88 4.09 5.44 -3.44
CA LYS A 88 4.10 6.84 -3.89
C LYS A 88 5.19 7.66 -3.22
N LEU A 89 5.40 7.51 -1.91
CA LEU A 89 6.51 8.15 -1.20
C LEU A 89 7.86 7.72 -1.80
N LYS A 90 8.06 6.42 -2.05
CA LYS A 90 9.26 5.91 -2.71
C LYS A 90 9.41 6.43 -4.14
N ALA A 91 8.32 6.57 -4.89
CA ALA A 91 8.34 7.17 -6.21
C ALA A 91 8.86 8.61 -6.17
N ILE A 92 8.42 9.41 -5.19
CA ILE A 92 8.92 10.77 -4.98
C ILE A 92 10.42 10.75 -4.63
N ALA A 93 10.83 9.90 -3.67
CA ALA A 93 12.21 9.78 -3.27
C ALA A 93 13.14 9.47 -4.46
N PHE A 94 12.78 8.48 -5.27
CA PHE A 94 13.57 8.05 -6.44
C PHE A 94 13.56 9.04 -7.62
N LYS A 95 12.84 10.16 -7.54
CA LYS A 95 13.06 11.29 -8.47
C LYS A 95 14.34 12.08 -8.16
N TYR A 96 14.76 12.05 -6.91
CA TYR A 96 15.86 12.89 -6.41
C TYR A 96 17.10 12.09 -6.01
N ILE A 97 17.00 10.78 -5.94
CA ILE A 97 18.12 9.89 -5.65
C ILE A 97 18.92 9.66 -6.94
N GLU A 98 20.19 10.06 -6.94
CA GLU A 98 21.09 9.92 -8.09
C GLU A 98 21.82 8.57 -8.13
N ASP A 99 21.90 7.86 -7.00
CA ASP A 99 22.56 6.57 -6.85
C ASP A 99 21.57 5.39 -6.88
N SER A 100 22.04 4.20 -6.49
CA SER A 100 21.21 2.99 -6.40
C SER A 100 20.09 3.06 -5.36
N GLY A 101 20.08 4.06 -4.49
CA GLY A 101 19.13 4.20 -3.39
C GLY A 101 19.31 3.20 -2.26
N GLU A 102 20.44 2.49 -2.19
CA GLU A 102 20.69 1.48 -1.14
C GLU A 102 20.61 2.05 0.27
N ILE A 103 21.22 3.22 0.49
CA ILE A 103 21.21 3.89 1.80
C ILE A 103 19.78 4.27 2.17
N PHE A 104 19.07 4.90 1.25
CA PHE A 104 17.66 5.25 1.46
C PHE A 104 16.82 4.04 1.85
N ILE A 105 16.93 2.93 1.11
CA ILE A 105 16.16 1.72 1.40
C ILE A 105 16.53 1.15 2.76
N LYS A 106 17.81 1.10 3.12
CA LYS A 106 18.28 0.59 4.43
C LYS A 106 17.83 1.43 5.62
N GLU A 107 17.73 2.74 5.46
CA GLU A 107 17.36 3.66 6.54
C GLU A 107 15.85 3.78 6.72
N THR A 108 15.08 3.69 5.63
CA THR A 108 13.65 3.93 5.67
C THR A 108 12.81 2.66 5.70
N PHE A 109 13.26 1.57 5.05
CA PHE A 109 12.53 0.30 4.86
C PHE A 109 11.07 0.52 4.41
N HIS A 110 10.13 0.25 5.33
CA HIS A 110 8.70 0.37 5.12
C HIS A 110 8.06 1.48 5.99
N ASN A 111 8.85 2.25 6.71
CA ASN A 111 8.36 3.26 7.64
C ASN A 111 7.96 4.55 6.90
N LEU A 112 6.65 4.83 6.86
CA LEU A 112 6.09 5.98 6.14
C LEU A 112 6.66 7.31 6.64
N ILE A 113 6.85 7.47 7.96
CA ILE A 113 7.38 8.70 8.56
C ILE A 113 8.83 8.90 8.11
N LYS A 114 9.67 7.88 8.20
CA LYS A 114 11.06 7.97 7.77
C LYS A 114 11.21 8.30 6.29
N ILE A 115 10.34 7.71 5.44
CA ILE A 115 10.34 8.02 4.01
C ILE A 115 9.90 9.47 3.80
N LEU A 116 8.86 9.93 4.52
CA LEU A 116 8.39 11.32 4.44
C LEU A 116 9.47 12.30 4.89
N GLU A 117 10.12 12.06 6.03
CA GLU A 117 11.24 12.88 6.53
C GLU A 117 12.40 12.93 5.53
N TYR A 118 12.70 11.83 4.86
CA TYR A 118 13.73 11.78 3.83
C TYR A 118 13.40 12.67 2.62
N ILE A 119 12.14 12.66 2.17
CA ILE A 119 11.72 13.44 0.99
C ILE A 119 11.40 14.91 1.31
N GLU A 120 11.17 15.27 2.57
CA GLU A 120 10.77 16.62 3.00
C GLU A 120 11.65 17.74 2.41
N PRO A 121 12.99 17.63 2.41
CA PRO A 121 13.85 18.67 1.83
C PRO A 121 13.63 18.89 0.34
N PHE A 122 13.22 17.85 -0.39
CA PHE A 122 13.05 17.87 -1.84
C PHE A 122 11.68 18.40 -2.27
N ILE A 123 10.68 18.32 -1.39
CA ILE A 123 9.29 18.77 -1.64
C ILE A 123 8.95 20.05 -0.85
N ARG A 124 9.95 20.84 -0.50
CA ARG A 124 9.78 22.05 0.34
C ARG A 124 8.83 23.08 -0.31
N ASP A 125 8.87 23.24 -1.61
CA ASP A 125 8.01 24.18 -2.33
C ASP A 125 6.54 23.73 -2.31
N GLU A 126 6.30 22.44 -2.43
CA GLU A 126 4.97 21.82 -2.33
C GLU A 126 4.41 21.98 -0.91
N ILE A 127 5.24 21.77 0.12
CA ILE A 127 4.87 21.96 1.52
C ILE A 127 4.50 23.42 1.77
N ASN A 128 5.32 24.36 1.33
CA ASN A 128 5.06 25.79 1.50
C ASN A 128 3.80 26.26 0.76
N THR A 129 3.35 25.50 -0.26
CA THR A 129 2.13 25.80 -1.00
C THR A 129 0.88 25.42 -0.21
N ASP A 130 0.92 24.32 0.55
CA ASP A 130 -0.16 23.84 1.42
C ASP A 130 0.41 23.10 2.63
N GLU A 131 0.86 23.88 3.61
CA GLU A 131 1.44 23.36 4.85
C GLU A 131 0.42 22.57 5.67
N ASP A 132 -0.83 22.99 5.68
CA ASP A 132 -1.90 22.29 6.41
C ASP A 132 -2.08 20.86 5.91
N ALA A 133 -2.03 20.66 4.58
CA ALA A 133 -2.11 19.32 4.00
C ALA A 133 -0.93 18.44 4.40
N TYR A 134 0.26 18.99 4.36
CA TYR A 134 1.46 18.28 4.77
C TYR A 134 1.38 17.86 6.25
N LEU A 135 1.02 18.80 7.13
CA LEU A 135 0.88 18.53 8.57
C LEU A 135 -0.19 17.49 8.86
N TRP A 136 -1.33 17.57 8.15
CA TRP A 136 -2.40 16.60 8.29
C TRP A 136 -1.98 15.19 7.83
N MET A 137 -1.30 15.08 6.69
CA MET A 137 -0.75 13.82 6.20
C MET A 137 0.30 13.24 7.17
N LYS A 138 1.19 14.09 7.68
CA LYS A 138 2.21 13.70 8.65
C LYS A 138 1.57 13.16 9.94
N ALA A 139 0.57 13.86 10.48
CA ALA A 139 -0.18 13.40 11.65
C ALA A 139 -0.85 12.04 11.43
N LEU A 140 -1.42 11.79 10.24
CA LEU A 140 -1.97 10.48 9.91
C LEU A 140 -0.90 9.37 9.91
N PHE A 141 0.29 9.64 9.39
CA PHE A 141 1.38 8.65 9.44
C PHE A 141 1.88 8.42 10.86
N GLU A 142 1.91 9.47 11.71
CA GLU A 142 2.22 9.35 13.12
C GLU A 142 1.20 8.50 13.87
N ASP A 143 -0.10 8.65 13.57
CA ASP A 143 -1.18 7.80 14.11
C ASP A 143 -1.08 6.34 13.65
N MET A 144 -0.64 6.09 12.43
CA MET A 144 -0.47 4.75 11.88
C MET A 144 0.81 4.05 12.39
N ASN A 145 1.85 4.80 12.69
CA ASN A 145 3.17 4.25 13.02
C ASN A 145 3.18 3.29 14.23
N PRO A 146 2.46 3.53 15.35
CA PRO A 146 2.36 2.57 16.44
C PRO A 146 1.67 1.26 16.05
N ILE A 147 0.79 1.32 15.04
CA ILE A 147 -0.01 0.18 14.59
C ILE A 147 0.78 -0.67 13.59
N ASP A 148 1.35 -0.04 12.57
CA ASP A 148 1.95 -0.73 11.42
C ASP A 148 3.26 -0.07 10.94
N LYS A 149 4.21 0.11 11.84
CA LYS A 149 5.50 0.73 11.57
C LYS A 149 6.28 0.06 10.44
N ASP A 150 6.28 -1.28 10.43
CA ASP A 150 7.11 -2.10 9.55
C ASP A 150 6.30 -2.71 8.39
N SER A 151 5.04 -2.27 8.19
CA SER A 151 4.11 -2.81 7.17
C SER A 151 3.73 -4.27 7.39
N ASP A 152 3.67 -4.72 8.63
CA ASP A 152 3.43 -6.12 8.98
C ASP A 152 2.03 -6.37 9.56
N ALA A 153 1.47 -5.37 10.28
CA ALA A 153 0.24 -5.54 11.06
C ALA A 153 -1.01 -5.83 10.20
N PHE A 154 -1.06 -5.30 8.98
CA PHE A 154 -2.17 -5.58 8.06
C PHE A 154 -1.93 -6.80 7.16
N ARG A 155 -0.72 -7.37 7.18
CA ARG A 155 -0.37 -8.58 6.41
C ARG A 155 -0.42 -9.84 7.24
N TYR A 156 -0.07 -9.75 8.53
CA TYR A 156 0.09 -10.90 9.40
C TYR A 156 -0.75 -10.75 10.66
N PRO A 157 -1.36 -11.83 11.18
CA PRO A 157 -2.12 -11.76 12.43
C PRO A 157 -1.22 -11.66 13.67
N PHE A 158 0.08 -11.99 13.53
CA PHE A 158 1.04 -12.05 14.63
C PHE A 158 2.40 -11.50 14.21
N LYS A 159 3.08 -10.89 15.17
CA LYS A 159 4.48 -10.47 15.07
C LYS A 159 5.38 -11.53 15.74
N ILE A 160 6.48 -11.88 15.08
CA ILE A 160 7.52 -12.74 15.66
C ILE A 160 8.61 -11.84 16.21
N GLU A 161 8.79 -11.87 17.53
CA GLU A 161 9.93 -11.22 18.20
C GLU A 161 11.03 -12.25 18.39
N ILE A 162 12.23 -11.87 17.97
CA ILE A 162 13.43 -12.69 18.12
C ILE A 162 14.28 -12.06 19.22
N ARG A 163 14.46 -12.77 20.33
CA ARG A 163 15.43 -12.42 21.36
C ARG A 163 16.64 -13.31 21.22
N LYS A 164 17.82 -12.70 21.22
CA LYS A 164 19.08 -13.47 21.36
C LYS A 164 19.37 -13.63 22.83
N ASP A 165 19.64 -14.86 23.25
CA ASP A 165 20.21 -15.11 24.57
C ASP A 165 21.65 -14.56 24.58
N GLU A 166 21.93 -13.65 25.53
CA GLU A 166 23.24 -13.00 25.63
C GLU A 166 24.35 -13.96 26.05
N VAL A 167 23.99 -15.06 26.68
CA VAL A 167 24.96 -16.04 27.27
C VAL A 167 25.29 -17.19 26.29
N TRP A 168 24.26 -17.72 25.62
CA TRP A 168 24.39 -18.91 24.79
C TRP A 168 24.24 -18.67 23.31
N GLY A 169 23.84 -17.43 22.92
CA GLY A 169 23.66 -17.06 21.52
C GLY A 169 22.42 -17.66 20.85
N ASP A 170 21.62 -18.44 21.59
CA ASP A 170 20.42 -19.07 21.09
C ASP A 170 19.34 -18.04 20.81
N LYS A 171 18.60 -18.26 19.71
CA LYS A 171 17.48 -17.40 19.34
C LYS A 171 16.19 -17.92 19.98
N GLN A 172 15.57 -17.11 20.82
CA GLN A 172 14.23 -17.36 21.33
C GLN A 172 13.21 -16.61 20.47
N TYR A 173 12.15 -17.31 20.06
CA TYR A 173 11.06 -16.77 19.25
C TYR A 173 9.82 -16.61 20.11
N THR A 174 9.27 -15.41 20.14
CA THR A 174 8.01 -15.11 20.82
C THR A 174 7.01 -14.61 19.81
N ILE A 175 5.79 -15.18 19.82
CA ILE A 175 4.68 -14.76 18.97
C ILE A 175 3.81 -13.79 19.77
N LYS A 176 3.62 -12.59 19.24
CA LYS A 176 2.73 -11.56 19.78
C LYS A 176 1.66 -11.16 18.80
N LYS A 177 0.44 -10.91 19.29
CA LYS A 177 -0.63 -10.34 18.48
C LYS A 177 -0.34 -8.88 18.15
N PHE A 178 -0.64 -8.46 16.93
CA PHE A 178 -0.59 -7.03 16.57
C PHE A 178 -1.71 -6.24 17.24
N PHE A 179 -2.90 -6.84 17.33
CA PHE A 179 -4.08 -6.20 17.93
C PHE A 179 -4.52 -6.99 19.15
N GLU A 180 -4.57 -6.31 20.29
CA GLU A 180 -5.15 -6.86 21.51
C GLU A 180 -6.57 -6.36 21.68
N GLY A 181 -7.50 -7.28 21.98
CA GLY A 181 -8.92 -6.99 22.14
C GLY A 181 -9.63 -6.64 20.82
N GLN A 182 -10.90 -6.29 20.94
CA GLN A 182 -11.73 -5.89 19.80
C GLN A 182 -11.44 -4.42 19.45
N LYS A 183 -11.21 -4.14 18.15
CA LYS A 183 -11.06 -2.79 17.63
C LYS A 183 -12.23 -2.48 16.70
N HIS A 184 -12.73 -1.26 16.77
CA HIS A 184 -13.76 -0.76 15.87
C HIS A 184 -13.14 0.28 14.95
N ILE A 185 -13.22 0.05 13.66
CA ILE A 185 -12.69 0.95 12.64
C ILE A 185 -13.83 1.30 11.69
N ASN A 186 -14.01 2.58 11.44
CA ASN A 186 -14.93 3.05 10.40
C ASN A 186 -14.22 2.95 9.05
N LEU A 187 -14.64 1.98 8.22
CA LEU A 187 -14.03 1.74 6.90
C LEU A 187 -14.12 2.97 5.99
N ILE A 188 -15.26 3.67 5.98
CA ILE A 188 -15.46 4.85 5.13
C ILE A 188 -14.48 5.96 5.55
N ALA A 189 -14.42 6.27 6.85
CA ALA A 189 -13.50 7.28 7.35
C ALA A 189 -12.03 6.90 7.12
N PHE A 190 -11.69 5.62 7.24
CA PHE A 190 -10.36 5.11 6.94
C PHE A 190 -10.02 5.27 5.45
N ALA A 191 -10.89 4.79 4.55
CA ALA A 191 -10.68 4.88 3.11
C ALA A 191 -10.54 6.34 2.66
N ASN A 192 -11.45 7.22 3.07
CA ASN A 192 -11.38 8.65 2.74
C ASN A 192 -10.05 9.29 3.15
N LYS A 193 -9.54 8.98 4.35
CA LYS A 193 -8.23 9.48 4.79
C LYS A 193 -7.09 8.98 3.89
N MET A 194 -7.11 7.68 3.52
CA MET A 194 -6.10 7.11 2.63
C MET A 194 -6.15 7.74 1.23
N GLU A 195 -7.33 7.98 0.71
CA GLU A 195 -7.55 8.61 -0.59
C GLU A 195 -7.03 10.04 -0.63
N ILE A 196 -7.37 10.85 0.39
CA ILE A 196 -6.85 12.23 0.50
C ILE A 196 -5.32 12.24 0.53
N VAL A 197 -4.70 11.38 1.35
CA VAL A 197 -3.22 11.31 1.41
C VAL A 197 -2.64 10.85 0.08
N PHE A 198 -3.26 9.88 -0.57
CA PHE A 198 -2.78 9.42 -1.87
C PHE A 198 -2.80 10.53 -2.91
N ASP A 199 -3.85 11.35 -2.93
CA ASP A 199 -3.96 12.49 -3.84
C ASP A 199 -2.93 13.59 -3.53
N ILE A 200 -2.66 13.87 -2.25
CA ILE A 200 -1.56 14.75 -1.85
C ILE A 200 -0.23 14.25 -2.42
N LEU A 201 0.06 12.96 -2.22
CA LEU A 201 1.30 12.36 -2.72
C LEU A 201 1.38 12.35 -4.25
N CYS A 202 0.24 12.14 -4.95
CA CYS A 202 0.18 12.29 -6.39
C CYS A 202 0.49 13.73 -6.83
N SER A 203 -0.02 14.74 -6.11
CA SER A 203 0.27 16.14 -6.41
C SER A 203 1.76 16.47 -6.23
N TYR A 204 2.38 15.96 -5.18
CA TYR A 204 3.82 16.10 -4.94
C TYR A 204 4.65 15.37 -6.01
N TYR A 205 4.21 14.18 -6.41
CA TYR A 205 4.89 13.44 -7.48
C TYR A 205 4.79 14.16 -8.82
N GLU A 206 3.66 14.77 -9.15
CA GLU A 206 3.41 15.43 -10.43
C GLU A 206 3.81 16.90 -10.47
N ASN A 207 4.17 17.51 -9.34
CA ASN A 207 4.41 18.95 -9.17
C ASN A 207 3.21 19.80 -9.65
N LYS A 208 1.98 19.31 -9.46
CA LYS A 208 0.77 20.00 -9.92
C LYS A 208 0.01 20.66 -8.76
N LYS A 209 0.07 21.99 -8.69
CA LYS A 209 -0.65 22.85 -7.74
C LYS A 209 -2.18 22.77 -7.80
N LYS A 210 -2.79 22.25 -8.87
CA LYS A 210 -4.21 22.48 -9.19
C LYS A 210 -5.24 21.58 -8.55
N ARG A 211 -4.93 20.34 -8.22
CA ARG A 211 -5.93 19.38 -7.71
C ARG A 211 -6.36 19.63 -6.26
N TYR A 212 -5.51 20.24 -5.48
CA TYR A 212 -5.73 20.41 -4.06
C TYR A 212 -6.76 21.48 -3.70
N GLU A 213 -6.86 22.55 -4.49
CA GLU A 213 -7.88 23.59 -4.27
C GLU A 213 -9.32 23.09 -4.47
N GLU A 214 -9.51 22.05 -5.28
CA GLU A 214 -10.81 21.40 -5.47
C GLU A 214 -11.21 20.59 -4.23
N TYR A 215 -10.29 19.88 -3.59
CA TYR A 215 -10.56 19.10 -2.38
C TYR A 215 -10.91 19.97 -1.17
N LYS A 216 -10.28 21.13 -1.00
CA LYS A 216 -10.67 22.10 0.05
C LYS A 216 -12.13 22.51 -0.06
N LYS A 217 -12.67 22.66 -1.27
CA LYS A 217 -14.07 23.02 -1.52
C LYS A 217 -15.07 21.96 -1.08
N TYR A 218 -14.70 20.67 -1.15
CA TYR A 218 -15.63 19.58 -0.84
C TYR A 218 -15.60 19.14 0.65
N ASN A 219 -14.51 19.39 1.37
CA ASN A 219 -14.33 18.93 2.76
C ASN A 219 -14.56 20.02 3.83
N THR A 220 -15.05 21.18 3.48
CA THR A 220 -15.45 22.24 4.45
C THR A 220 -16.84 22.00 5.07
N PHE A 221 -17.45 20.85 4.84
CA PHE A 221 -18.81 20.52 5.32
C PHE A 221 -18.89 19.31 6.27
N PHE A 222 -17.80 18.99 6.97
CA PHE A 222 -17.88 18.00 8.06
C PHE A 222 -17.18 18.51 9.31
#